data_ccb8e2fa11554f93b8d8412830da686c
#
_entry.id   ccb8e2fa11554f93b8d8412830da686c
#
_cell.length_a   1.000
_cell.length_b   1.000
_cell.length_c   1.000
_cell.angle_alpha   90.00
_cell.angle_beta   90.00
_cell.angle_gamma   90.00
#
_symmetry.space_group_name_H-M   'P 1'
#
loop_
_entity.id
_entity.type
_entity.pdbx_description
1 polymer ?
#
loop_
_entity_poly.entity_id
_entity_poly.type
_entity_poly.pdbx_seq_one_letter_code
_entity_poly.pdbx_strand_id
1 'polypeptide(L)'
;MTKYPTGNAWLLSYQKKYLWRLLAGTSFVLCSTVFSVFVPNQVGKAIDALKTSGVTYGIIARFALLIVGASFISGVFLYFQRRTLINMSRFIEYDLRNDFYAHLQKLPLQFYQDNRTGDLMARATNDLGAVRQIVGPAIMYGEQTFFRCLIVIPIMFAISWKLTLILLITMPLVSLTVKWFGQQIHVRFEKIQEFFSDISARAQENLTGVRVIRAYAQEQAEIKTFDKLNQQYVDRNLDLVKLSAVFRPLMQFLIGLGFAAILWYGGRETALGNMSLGNFAAFNLYLEQLIWPLIAMGYVTNLVQRGTASLKRMHEIMQVEPERVIKYVEIQ
;
A
#
# COMPACT_ATOMS: atom_id res chain seq x y z
N MET A 1 -13.50 16.26 29.74
CA MET A 1 -13.16 14.84 29.48
C MET A 1 -13.46 14.51 28.04
N THR A 2 -12.46 14.14 27.28
CA THR A 2 -12.58 13.77 25.87
C THR A 2 -13.49 12.55 25.73
N LYS A 3 -14.44 12.60 24.82
CA LYS A 3 -15.41 11.53 24.55
C LYS A 3 -14.75 10.20 24.13
N TYR A 4 -13.48 10.24 23.75
CA TYR A 4 -12.72 9.08 23.25
C TYR A 4 -11.32 9.04 23.87
N PRO A 5 -10.95 7.94 24.58
CA PRO A 5 -9.67 7.83 25.29
C PRO A 5 -8.47 7.61 24.35
N THR A 6 -8.71 7.12 23.13
CA THR A 6 -7.64 6.84 22.14
C THR A 6 -8.05 7.31 20.76
N GLY A 7 -7.06 7.66 19.91
CA GLY A 7 -7.30 8.03 18.52
C GLY A 7 -8.03 6.93 17.73
N ASN A 8 -7.71 5.67 18.01
CA ASN A 8 -8.39 4.53 17.36
C ASN A 8 -9.87 4.44 17.73
N ALA A 9 -10.23 4.68 19.01
CA ALA A 9 -11.62 4.70 19.45
C ALA A 9 -12.39 5.87 18.79
N TRP A 10 -11.71 7.00 18.64
CA TRP A 10 -12.24 8.17 17.93
C TRP A 10 -12.51 7.85 16.46
N LEU A 11 -11.58 7.26 15.73
CA LEU A 11 -11.76 6.87 14.33
C LEU A 11 -12.85 5.80 14.16
N LEU A 12 -12.91 4.81 15.06
CA LEU A 12 -13.94 3.78 15.06
C LEU A 12 -15.36 4.34 15.23
N SER A 13 -15.52 5.46 15.94
CA SER A 13 -16.83 6.11 16.09
C SER A 13 -17.39 6.61 14.77
N TYR A 14 -16.53 7.14 13.89
CA TYR A 14 -16.93 7.53 12.53
C TYR A 14 -17.20 6.32 11.63
N GLN A 15 -16.39 5.25 11.74
CA GLN A 15 -16.65 4.03 10.98
C GLN A 15 -18.01 3.41 11.34
N LYS A 16 -18.40 3.43 12.61
CA LYS A 16 -19.72 2.97 13.06
C LYS A 16 -20.87 3.77 12.43
N LYS A 17 -20.72 5.08 12.24
CA LYS A 17 -21.69 5.94 11.56
C LYS A 17 -21.93 5.47 10.11
N TYR A 18 -20.90 4.94 9.44
CA TYR A 18 -20.97 4.47 8.06
C TYR A 18 -20.92 2.96 7.91
N LEU A 19 -21.25 2.21 8.98
CA LEU A 19 -21.15 0.74 9.03
C LEU A 19 -21.86 0.05 7.86
N TRP A 20 -23.06 0.54 7.48
CA TRP A 20 -23.80 -0.03 6.35
C TRP A 20 -23.02 0.07 5.03
N ARG A 21 -22.34 1.19 4.79
CA ARG A 21 -21.49 1.35 3.59
C ARG A 21 -20.25 0.47 3.63
N LEU A 22 -19.67 0.28 4.82
CA LEU A 22 -18.57 -0.64 5.02
C LEU A 22 -19.01 -2.06 4.70
N LEU A 23 -20.11 -2.54 5.28
CA LEU A 23 -20.63 -3.89 5.03
C LEU A 23 -21.00 -4.10 3.55
N ALA A 24 -21.65 -3.14 2.91
CA ALA A 24 -21.95 -3.21 1.48
C ALA A 24 -20.65 -3.25 0.64
N GLY A 25 -19.65 -2.43 0.98
CA GLY A 25 -18.35 -2.43 0.32
C GLY A 25 -17.63 -3.77 0.46
N THR A 26 -17.58 -4.33 1.66
CA THR A 26 -17.02 -5.67 1.95
C THR A 26 -17.74 -6.76 1.17
N SER A 27 -19.07 -6.71 1.08
CA SER A 27 -19.86 -7.66 0.26
C SER A 27 -19.49 -7.57 -1.22
N PHE A 28 -19.28 -6.36 -1.75
CA PHE A 28 -18.83 -6.18 -3.13
C PHE A 28 -17.41 -6.69 -3.35
N VAL A 29 -16.50 -6.52 -2.35
CA VAL A 29 -15.14 -7.11 -2.39
C VAL A 29 -15.24 -8.64 -2.49
N LEU A 30 -16.05 -9.25 -1.64
CA LEU A 30 -16.24 -10.72 -1.64
C LEU A 30 -16.82 -11.21 -2.98
N CYS A 31 -17.90 -10.60 -3.47
CA CYS A 31 -18.51 -10.96 -4.75
C CYS A 31 -17.51 -10.81 -5.92
N SER A 32 -16.82 -9.67 -6.01
CA SER A 32 -15.80 -9.43 -7.03
C SER A 32 -14.71 -10.51 -6.98
N THR A 33 -14.23 -10.87 -5.78
CA THR A 33 -13.20 -11.89 -5.59
C THR A 33 -13.68 -13.27 -6.00
N VAL A 34 -14.89 -13.68 -5.61
CA VAL A 34 -15.47 -14.97 -5.98
C VAL A 34 -15.56 -15.13 -7.49
N PHE A 35 -16.11 -14.14 -8.20
CA PHE A 35 -16.21 -14.17 -9.66
C PHE A 35 -14.83 -14.13 -10.35
N SER A 36 -13.87 -13.38 -9.81
CA SER A 36 -12.50 -13.35 -10.31
C SER A 36 -11.79 -14.70 -10.16
N VAL A 37 -11.99 -15.39 -9.03
CA VAL A 37 -11.41 -16.71 -8.73
C VAL A 37 -12.08 -17.82 -9.54
N PHE A 38 -13.31 -17.61 -9.99
CA PHE A 38 -14.01 -18.57 -10.84
C PHE A 38 -13.38 -18.71 -12.24
N VAL A 39 -12.78 -17.63 -12.77
CA VAL A 39 -12.22 -17.58 -14.12
C VAL A 39 -11.12 -18.62 -14.37
N PRO A 40 -10.06 -18.75 -13.53
CA PRO A 40 -9.02 -19.77 -13.72
C PRO A 40 -9.57 -21.20 -13.77
N ASN A 41 -10.58 -21.51 -12.95
CA ASN A 41 -11.23 -22.83 -12.97
C ASN A 41 -11.93 -23.11 -14.31
N GLN A 42 -12.62 -22.11 -14.89
CA GLN A 42 -13.27 -22.28 -16.19
C GLN A 42 -12.24 -22.41 -17.33
N VAL A 43 -11.14 -21.66 -17.26
CA VAL A 43 -10.02 -21.80 -18.22
C VAL A 43 -9.45 -23.23 -18.13
N GLY A 44 -9.19 -23.73 -16.94
CA GLY A 44 -8.72 -25.11 -16.75
C GLY A 44 -9.67 -26.14 -17.35
N LYS A 45 -10.98 -26.06 -17.04
CA LYS A 45 -11.98 -26.95 -17.60
C LYS A 45 -12.10 -26.83 -19.14
N ALA A 46 -11.96 -25.63 -19.68
CA ALA A 46 -11.95 -25.43 -21.12
C ALA A 46 -10.75 -26.14 -21.79
N ILE A 47 -9.55 -26.03 -21.20
CA ILE A 47 -8.33 -26.70 -21.70
C ILE A 47 -8.48 -28.22 -21.64
N ASP A 48 -9.03 -28.77 -20.56
CA ASP A 48 -9.26 -30.22 -20.46
C ASP A 48 -10.32 -30.72 -21.46
N ALA A 49 -11.37 -29.90 -21.68
CA ALA A 49 -12.38 -30.23 -22.69
C ALA A 49 -11.79 -30.31 -24.11
N LEU A 50 -10.81 -29.42 -24.47
CA LEU A 50 -10.14 -29.44 -25.77
C LEU A 50 -9.35 -30.73 -26.05
N LYS A 51 -8.99 -31.51 -25.04
CA LYS A 51 -8.30 -32.82 -25.19
C LYS A 51 -9.27 -33.96 -25.49
N THR A 52 -10.57 -33.78 -25.26
CA THR A 52 -11.55 -34.82 -25.41
C THR A 52 -11.98 -34.89 -26.89
N SER A 53 -11.94 -36.10 -27.47
CA SER A 53 -12.40 -36.35 -28.84
C SER A 53 -13.87 -35.99 -28.96
N GLY A 54 -14.26 -35.09 -29.87
CA GLY A 54 -15.64 -34.69 -30.10
C GLY A 54 -16.05 -33.34 -29.54
N VAL A 55 -15.10 -32.44 -29.25
CA VAL A 55 -15.41 -31.09 -28.81
C VAL A 55 -16.16 -30.31 -29.88
N THR A 56 -17.38 -29.87 -29.54
CA THR A 56 -18.18 -29.04 -30.40
C THR A 56 -17.89 -27.55 -30.15
N TYR A 57 -17.98 -26.73 -31.21
CA TYR A 57 -17.86 -25.26 -31.08
C TYR A 57 -18.77 -24.69 -29.98
N GLY A 58 -19.95 -25.28 -29.74
CA GLY A 58 -20.87 -24.87 -28.67
C GLY A 58 -20.29 -25.05 -27.27
N ILE A 59 -19.47 -26.07 -27.02
CA ILE A 59 -18.83 -26.30 -25.71
C ILE A 59 -17.76 -25.20 -25.46
N ILE A 60 -16.95 -24.89 -26.47
CA ILE A 60 -15.93 -23.82 -26.38
C ILE A 60 -16.61 -22.48 -26.17
N ALA A 61 -17.63 -22.16 -26.95
CA ALA A 61 -18.42 -20.94 -26.83
C ALA A 61 -19.05 -20.79 -25.42
N ARG A 62 -19.52 -21.88 -24.81
CA ARG A 62 -20.05 -21.89 -23.45
C ARG A 62 -18.97 -21.49 -22.42
N PHE A 63 -17.77 -22.07 -22.49
CA PHE A 63 -16.68 -21.70 -21.59
C PHE A 63 -16.25 -20.24 -21.80
N ALA A 64 -16.12 -19.80 -23.06
CA ALA A 64 -15.81 -18.41 -23.38
C ALA A 64 -16.84 -17.44 -22.80
N LEU A 65 -18.14 -17.76 -22.95
CA LEU A 65 -19.23 -16.95 -22.39
C LEU A 65 -19.19 -16.92 -20.86
N LEU A 66 -18.91 -18.05 -20.19
CA LEU A 66 -18.76 -18.11 -18.74
C LEU A 66 -17.57 -17.28 -18.25
N ILE A 67 -16.43 -17.32 -18.93
CA ILE A 67 -15.23 -16.53 -18.60
C ILE A 67 -15.51 -15.04 -18.77
N VAL A 68 -16.07 -14.64 -19.91
CA VAL A 68 -16.42 -13.24 -20.19
C VAL A 68 -17.48 -12.74 -19.22
N GLY A 69 -18.53 -13.52 -18.99
CA GLY A 69 -19.61 -13.21 -18.05
C GLY A 69 -19.10 -13.04 -16.61
N ALA A 70 -18.27 -13.98 -16.13
CA ALA A 70 -17.69 -13.90 -14.78
C ALA A 70 -16.74 -12.70 -14.65
N SER A 71 -15.92 -12.42 -15.67
CA SER A 71 -15.03 -11.27 -15.70
C SER A 71 -15.81 -9.96 -15.69
N PHE A 72 -16.89 -9.87 -16.47
CA PHE A 72 -17.77 -8.69 -16.51
C PHE A 72 -18.43 -8.46 -15.14
N ILE A 73 -19.02 -9.49 -14.56
CA ILE A 73 -19.67 -9.42 -13.23
C ILE A 73 -18.64 -9.02 -12.16
N SER A 74 -17.44 -9.63 -12.19
CA SER A 74 -16.34 -9.25 -11.29
C SER A 74 -15.98 -7.77 -11.45
N GLY A 75 -15.89 -7.27 -12.69
CA GLY A 75 -15.61 -5.87 -13.00
C GLY A 75 -16.69 -4.91 -12.47
N VAL A 76 -17.96 -5.27 -12.60
CA VAL A 76 -19.09 -4.49 -12.05
C VAL A 76 -19.00 -4.40 -10.52
N PHE A 77 -18.75 -5.52 -9.83
CA PHE A 77 -18.59 -5.51 -8.38
C PHE A 77 -17.33 -4.76 -7.95
N LEU A 78 -16.24 -4.83 -8.71
CA LEU A 78 -15.02 -4.05 -8.47
C LEU A 78 -15.28 -2.53 -8.56
N TYR A 79 -16.10 -2.09 -9.51
CA TYR A 79 -16.52 -0.71 -9.60
C TYR A 79 -17.33 -0.27 -8.38
N PHE A 80 -18.34 -1.05 -7.98
CA PHE A 80 -19.17 -0.72 -6.81
C PHE A 80 -18.38 -0.78 -5.49
N GLN A 81 -17.50 -1.74 -5.32
CA GLN A 81 -16.56 -1.83 -4.19
C GLN A 81 -15.76 -0.53 -4.06
N ARG A 82 -15.08 -0.14 -5.15
CA ARG A 82 -14.25 1.07 -5.16
C ARG A 82 -15.06 2.32 -4.89
N ARG A 83 -16.21 2.47 -5.55
CA ARG A 83 -17.11 3.60 -5.34
C ARG A 83 -17.61 3.69 -3.91
N THR A 84 -18.02 2.56 -3.31
CA THR A 84 -18.62 2.54 -1.97
C THR A 84 -17.58 2.81 -0.88
N LEU A 85 -16.46 2.09 -0.88
CA LEU A 85 -15.43 2.23 0.17
C LEU A 85 -14.66 3.55 0.07
N ILE A 86 -14.33 4.01 -1.14
CA ILE A 86 -13.64 5.29 -1.32
C ILE A 86 -14.56 6.46 -0.98
N ASN A 87 -15.83 6.43 -1.41
CA ASN A 87 -16.78 7.48 -1.03
C ASN A 87 -17.02 7.49 0.48
N MET A 88 -17.14 6.32 1.13
CA MET A 88 -17.23 6.23 2.58
C MET A 88 -16.04 6.94 3.25
N SER A 89 -14.82 6.70 2.78
CA SER A 89 -13.63 7.36 3.33
C SER A 89 -13.66 8.88 3.17
N ARG A 90 -14.26 9.40 2.09
CA ARG A 90 -14.45 10.83 1.86
C ARG A 90 -15.46 11.45 2.80
N PHE A 91 -16.55 10.73 3.13
CA PHE A 91 -17.51 11.21 4.13
C PHE A 91 -16.89 11.23 5.53
N ILE A 92 -16.09 10.22 5.88
CA ILE A 92 -15.35 10.21 7.15
C ILE A 92 -14.34 11.37 7.21
N GLU A 93 -13.62 11.63 6.11
CA GLU A 93 -12.70 12.77 5.98
C GLU A 93 -13.44 14.09 6.20
N TYR A 94 -14.61 14.25 5.60
CA TYR A 94 -15.45 15.45 5.76
C TYR A 94 -15.90 15.66 7.21
N ASP A 95 -16.41 14.61 7.84
CA ASP A 95 -16.84 14.68 9.25
C ASP A 95 -15.65 15.00 10.17
N LEU A 96 -14.52 14.31 10.01
CA LEU A 96 -13.30 14.56 10.78
C LEU A 96 -12.77 15.98 10.61
N ARG A 97 -12.80 16.51 9.38
CA ARG A 97 -12.36 17.88 9.08
C ARG A 97 -13.24 18.90 9.78
N ASN A 98 -14.55 18.73 9.72
CA ASN A 98 -15.49 19.64 10.36
C ASN A 98 -15.35 19.62 11.88
N ASP A 99 -15.27 18.44 12.49
CA ASP A 99 -15.11 18.30 13.93
C ASP A 99 -13.76 18.85 14.42
N PHE A 100 -12.68 18.59 13.67
CA PHE A 100 -11.35 19.11 13.95
C PHE A 100 -11.32 20.64 13.86
N TYR A 101 -11.90 21.20 12.80
CA TYR A 101 -11.99 22.65 12.63
C TYR A 101 -12.86 23.30 13.70
N ALA A 102 -14.03 22.74 14.00
CA ALA A 102 -14.91 23.22 15.06
C ALA A 102 -14.24 23.16 16.45
N HIS A 103 -13.36 22.18 16.68
CA HIS A 103 -12.58 22.08 17.90
C HIS A 103 -11.50 23.18 17.96
N LEU A 104 -10.74 23.37 16.88
CA LEU A 104 -9.74 24.43 16.78
C LEU A 104 -10.36 25.81 17.12
N GLN A 105 -11.54 26.13 16.61
CA GLN A 105 -12.21 27.43 16.88
C GLN A 105 -12.55 27.68 18.37
N LYS A 106 -12.46 26.66 19.22
CA LYS A 106 -12.79 26.73 20.65
C LYS A 106 -11.55 26.71 21.54
N LEU A 107 -10.35 26.58 20.97
CA LEU A 107 -9.11 26.52 21.76
C LEU A 107 -8.69 27.91 22.25
N PRO A 108 -8.01 27.98 23.43
CA PRO A 108 -7.57 29.24 24.01
C PRO A 108 -6.47 29.91 23.15
N LEU A 109 -6.37 31.24 23.24
CA LEU A 109 -5.39 32.02 22.50
C LEU A 109 -3.95 31.56 22.77
N GLN A 110 -3.64 31.13 24.00
CA GLN A 110 -2.33 30.63 24.38
C GLN A 110 -1.91 29.43 23.51
N PHE A 111 -2.84 28.52 23.17
CA PHE A 111 -2.58 27.39 22.27
C PHE A 111 -2.02 27.85 20.92
N TYR A 112 -2.52 28.97 20.37
CA TYR A 112 -2.08 29.52 19.09
C TYR A 112 -0.74 30.26 19.19
N GLN A 113 -0.37 30.74 20.39
CA GLN A 113 0.96 31.30 20.64
C GLN A 113 2.04 30.21 20.70
N ASP A 114 1.69 29.03 21.25
CA ASP A 114 2.60 27.90 21.43
C ASP A 114 2.71 27.02 20.17
N ASN A 115 1.71 27.08 19.27
CA ASN A 115 1.65 26.23 18.08
C ASN A 115 1.65 27.05 16.78
N ARG A 116 2.56 26.72 15.86
CA ARG A 116 2.65 27.41 14.58
C ARG A 116 1.41 27.10 13.72
N THR A 117 0.81 28.13 13.13
CA THR A 117 -0.34 27.99 12.23
C THR A 117 -0.09 27.01 11.08
N GLY A 118 1.16 26.99 10.53
CA GLY A 118 1.56 26.07 9.49
C GLY A 118 1.45 24.59 9.90
N ASP A 119 1.81 24.25 11.16
CA ASP A 119 1.69 22.89 11.69
C ASP A 119 0.22 22.48 11.86
N LEU A 120 -0.62 23.39 12.33
CA LEU A 120 -2.07 23.15 12.46
C LEU A 120 -2.71 22.92 11.09
N MET A 121 -2.32 23.72 10.09
CA MET A 121 -2.77 23.53 8.71
C MET A 121 -2.29 22.21 8.11
N ALA A 122 -1.04 21.79 8.37
CA ALA A 122 -0.51 20.50 7.93
C ALA A 122 -1.31 19.32 8.54
N ARG A 123 -1.73 19.44 9.82
CA ARG A 123 -2.57 18.44 10.47
C ARG A 123 -4.00 18.42 9.89
N ALA A 124 -4.58 19.58 9.59
CA ALA A 124 -5.91 19.69 8.99
C ALA A 124 -5.98 19.24 7.52
N THR A 125 -4.84 19.11 6.84
CA THR A 125 -4.76 18.72 5.42
C THR A 125 -4.03 17.39 5.21
N ASN A 126 -2.72 17.35 5.48
CA ASN A 126 -1.88 16.19 5.20
C ASN A 126 -2.17 15.02 6.14
N ASP A 127 -2.26 15.27 7.45
CA ASP A 127 -2.54 14.22 8.44
C ASP A 127 -3.96 13.68 8.28
N LEU A 128 -4.94 14.56 8.05
CA LEU A 128 -6.31 14.15 7.74
C LEU A 128 -6.37 13.28 6.48
N GLY A 129 -5.63 13.65 5.44
CA GLY A 129 -5.49 12.85 4.21
C GLY A 129 -4.89 11.47 4.47
N ALA A 130 -3.89 11.36 5.37
CA ALA A 130 -3.30 10.09 5.76
C ALA A 130 -4.29 9.22 6.58
N VAL A 131 -5.07 9.79 7.48
CA VAL A 131 -6.13 9.09 8.23
C VAL A 131 -7.21 8.57 7.27
N ARG A 132 -7.63 9.37 6.28
CA ARG A 132 -8.57 8.91 5.25
C ARG A 132 -8.05 7.68 4.51
N GLN A 133 -6.74 7.59 4.24
CA GLN A 133 -6.16 6.45 3.55
C GLN A 133 -6.29 5.14 4.36
N ILE A 134 -6.34 5.19 5.69
CA ILE A 134 -6.62 4.00 6.51
C ILE A 134 -8.04 3.50 6.25
N VAL A 135 -9.03 4.38 6.35
CA VAL A 135 -10.45 4.00 6.29
C VAL A 135 -10.99 3.74 4.89
N GLY A 136 -10.22 4.07 3.85
CA GLY A 136 -10.57 3.82 2.45
C GLY A 136 -9.65 2.81 1.79
N PRO A 137 -8.54 3.26 1.18
CA PRO A 137 -7.64 2.40 0.44
C PRO A 137 -7.08 1.23 1.26
N ALA A 138 -6.67 1.43 2.53
CA ALA A 138 -6.09 0.36 3.32
C ALA A 138 -7.11 -0.74 3.65
N ILE A 139 -8.35 -0.38 4.01
CA ILE A 139 -9.44 -1.36 4.19
C ILE A 139 -9.71 -2.09 2.88
N MET A 140 -9.91 -1.35 1.78
CA MET A 140 -10.25 -1.92 0.48
C MET A 140 -9.21 -2.94 -0.01
N TYR A 141 -7.92 -2.59 0.00
CA TYR A 141 -6.86 -3.49 -0.44
C TYR A 141 -6.59 -4.61 0.58
N GLY A 142 -6.73 -4.32 1.88
CA GLY A 142 -6.62 -5.31 2.94
C GLY A 142 -7.68 -6.40 2.82
N GLU A 143 -8.95 -6.04 2.70
CA GLU A 143 -10.06 -6.97 2.50
C GLU A 143 -9.91 -7.78 1.21
N GLN A 144 -9.54 -7.11 0.10
CA GLN A 144 -9.32 -7.78 -1.18
C GLN A 144 -8.20 -8.81 -1.10
N THR A 145 -7.09 -8.48 -0.43
CA THR A 145 -5.99 -9.41 -0.18
C THR A 145 -6.43 -10.58 0.69
N PHE A 146 -7.12 -10.28 1.80
CA PHE A 146 -7.60 -11.29 2.74
C PHE A 146 -8.54 -12.30 2.07
N PHE A 147 -9.60 -11.84 1.41
CA PHE A 147 -10.57 -12.73 0.76
C PHE A 147 -9.94 -13.50 -0.39
N ARG A 148 -9.04 -12.88 -1.16
CA ARG A 148 -8.36 -13.58 -2.25
C ARG A 148 -7.47 -14.70 -1.72
N CYS A 149 -6.66 -14.46 -0.71
CA CYS A 149 -5.86 -15.51 -0.09
C CYS A 149 -6.73 -16.61 0.54
N LEU A 150 -7.80 -16.21 1.23
CA LEU A 150 -8.74 -17.14 1.87
C LEU A 150 -9.40 -18.11 0.88
N ILE A 151 -9.68 -17.66 -0.35
CA ILE A 151 -10.36 -18.47 -1.37
C ILE A 151 -9.35 -19.22 -2.26
N VAL A 152 -8.31 -18.51 -2.74
CA VAL A 152 -7.36 -19.08 -3.71
C VAL A 152 -6.46 -20.15 -3.10
N ILE A 153 -5.94 -19.94 -1.88
CA ILE A 153 -5.01 -20.89 -1.26
C ILE A 153 -5.64 -22.27 -1.04
N PRO A 154 -6.86 -22.42 -0.49
CA PRO A 154 -7.51 -23.72 -0.38
C PRO A 154 -7.77 -24.40 -1.74
N ILE A 155 -8.14 -23.62 -2.77
CA ILE A 155 -8.33 -24.17 -4.12
C ILE A 155 -7.00 -24.70 -4.67
N MET A 156 -5.91 -23.98 -4.51
CA MET A 156 -4.58 -24.44 -4.92
C MET A 156 -4.15 -25.72 -4.17
N PHE A 157 -4.45 -25.83 -2.88
CA PHE A 157 -4.23 -27.06 -2.11
C PHE A 157 -5.07 -28.23 -2.64
N ALA A 158 -6.31 -27.97 -3.04
CA ALA A 158 -7.18 -29.00 -3.62
C ALA A 158 -6.69 -29.48 -5.00
N ILE A 159 -6.05 -28.60 -5.80
CA ILE A 159 -5.44 -28.96 -7.10
C ILE A 159 -4.17 -29.79 -6.87
N SER A 160 -3.24 -29.30 -6.08
CA SER A 160 -1.99 -30.00 -5.75
C SER A 160 -1.36 -29.41 -4.49
N TRP A 161 -1.39 -30.17 -3.40
CA TRP A 161 -0.78 -29.75 -2.14
C TRP A 161 0.74 -29.57 -2.25
N LYS A 162 1.42 -30.38 -3.06
CA LYS A 162 2.87 -30.31 -3.25
C LYS A 162 3.29 -29.06 -4.00
N LEU A 163 2.59 -28.68 -5.08
CA LEU A 163 2.82 -27.44 -5.81
C LEU A 163 2.55 -26.22 -4.93
N THR A 164 1.49 -26.28 -4.11
CA THR A 164 1.16 -25.19 -3.18
C THR A 164 2.22 -25.04 -2.11
N LEU A 165 2.82 -26.12 -1.60
CA LEU A 165 3.94 -26.05 -0.67
C LEU A 165 5.19 -25.44 -1.31
N ILE A 166 5.52 -25.80 -2.55
CA ILE A 166 6.62 -25.18 -3.30
C ILE A 166 6.41 -23.66 -3.36
N LEU A 167 5.20 -23.23 -3.68
CA LEU A 167 4.84 -21.83 -3.71
C LEU A 167 4.97 -21.16 -2.34
N LEU A 168 4.44 -21.78 -1.28
CA LEU A 168 4.50 -21.26 0.09
C LEU A 168 5.93 -21.16 0.66
N ILE A 169 6.87 -21.93 0.12
CA ILE A 169 8.30 -21.83 0.48
C ILE A 169 8.97 -20.72 -0.30
N THR A 170 8.67 -20.57 -1.59
CA THR A 170 9.30 -19.54 -2.44
C THR A 170 8.83 -18.12 -2.10
N MET A 171 7.56 -17.95 -1.71
CA MET A 171 7.00 -16.63 -1.37
C MET A 171 7.66 -15.94 -0.16
N PRO A 172 7.89 -16.57 0.99
CA PRO A 172 8.65 -15.98 2.08
C PRO A 172 10.07 -15.60 1.69
N LEU A 173 10.73 -16.41 0.85
CA LEU A 173 12.09 -16.10 0.37
C LEU A 173 12.12 -14.78 -0.42
N VAL A 174 11.17 -14.58 -1.32
CA VAL A 174 10.99 -13.33 -2.05
C VAL A 174 10.70 -12.18 -1.09
N SER A 175 9.78 -12.37 -0.14
CA SER A 175 9.40 -11.36 0.85
C SER A 175 10.57 -10.94 1.76
N LEU A 176 11.37 -11.89 2.23
CA LEU A 176 12.58 -11.62 3.03
C LEU A 176 13.62 -10.83 2.22
N THR A 177 13.80 -11.19 0.95
CA THR A 177 14.70 -10.46 0.05
C THR A 177 14.23 -9.02 -0.16
N VAL A 178 12.93 -8.80 -0.42
CA VAL A 178 12.34 -7.45 -0.54
C VAL A 178 12.58 -6.65 0.74
N LYS A 179 12.32 -7.24 1.90
CA LYS A 179 12.51 -6.58 3.20
C LYS A 179 13.97 -6.19 3.42
N TRP A 180 14.91 -7.10 3.16
CA TRP A 180 16.32 -6.85 3.34
C TRP A 180 16.83 -5.74 2.41
N PHE A 181 16.52 -5.81 1.11
CA PHE A 181 16.90 -4.76 0.16
C PHE A 181 16.25 -3.43 0.50
N GLY A 182 14.97 -3.42 0.88
CA GLY A 182 14.25 -2.22 1.29
C GLY A 182 14.92 -1.51 2.46
N GLN A 183 15.33 -2.27 3.48
CA GLN A 183 16.09 -1.72 4.62
C GLN A 183 17.45 -1.17 4.20
N GLN A 184 18.20 -1.89 3.37
CA GLN A 184 19.51 -1.46 2.90
C GLN A 184 19.44 -0.19 2.04
N ILE A 185 18.42 -0.10 1.18
CA ILE A 185 18.16 1.09 0.35
C ILE A 185 17.80 2.28 1.26
N HIS A 186 16.93 2.08 2.24
CA HIS A 186 16.49 3.12 3.16
C HIS A 186 17.66 3.72 3.96
N VAL A 187 18.48 2.87 4.58
CA VAL A 187 19.66 3.31 5.34
C VAL A 187 20.66 4.10 4.47
N ARG A 188 20.88 3.66 3.22
CA ARG A 188 21.77 4.43 2.31
C ARG A 188 21.14 5.74 1.88
N PHE A 189 19.85 5.75 1.63
CA PHE A 189 19.11 6.96 1.27
C PHE A 189 19.14 8.00 2.41
N GLU A 190 18.94 7.58 3.67
CA GLU A 190 19.07 8.47 4.83
C GLU A 190 20.46 9.10 4.90
N LYS A 191 21.54 8.31 4.76
CA LYS A 191 22.92 8.83 4.73
C LYS A 191 23.19 9.81 3.59
N ILE A 192 22.52 9.63 2.45
CA ILE A 192 22.59 10.57 1.32
C ILE A 192 21.90 11.87 1.69
N GLN A 193 20.72 11.80 2.34
CA GLN A 193 19.96 12.99 2.75
C GLN A 193 20.69 13.79 3.84
N GLU A 194 21.28 13.12 4.84
CA GLU A 194 22.14 13.77 5.85
C GLU A 194 23.28 14.53 5.17
N PHE A 195 24.00 13.85 4.28
CA PHE A 195 25.14 14.45 3.57
C PHE A 195 24.72 15.58 2.62
N PHE A 196 23.54 15.47 1.99
CA PHE A 196 22.98 16.58 1.19
C PHE A 196 22.67 17.82 2.05
N SER A 197 22.24 17.62 3.29
CA SER A 197 22.06 18.72 4.24
C SER A 197 23.38 19.41 4.57
N ASP A 198 24.47 18.65 4.73
CA ASP A 198 25.81 19.21 4.97
C ASP A 198 26.30 20.03 3.78
N ILE A 199 26.12 19.52 2.55
CA ILE A 199 26.44 20.26 1.30
C ILE A 199 25.62 21.55 1.22
N SER A 200 24.33 21.47 1.53
CA SER A 200 23.43 22.63 1.48
C SER A 200 23.81 23.68 2.51
N ALA A 201 24.16 23.26 3.73
CA ALA A 201 24.65 24.15 4.78
C ALA A 201 25.96 24.84 4.36
N ARG A 202 26.91 24.09 3.76
CA ARG A 202 28.16 24.67 3.25
C ARG A 202 27.93 25.67 2.12
N ALA A 203 27.04 25.35 1.18
CA ALA A 203 26.66 26.27 0.11
C ALA A 203 26.03 27.56 0.68
N GLN A 204 25.14 27.44 1.66
CA GLN A 204 24.53 28.59 2.32
C GLN A 204 25.57 29.45 3.07
N GLU A 205 26.50 28.81 3.78
CA GLU A 205 27.59 29.49 4.46
C GLU A 205 28.46 30.29 3.47
N ASN A 206 28.86 29.67 2.36
CA ASN A 206 29.68 30.32 1.32
C ASN A 206 28.96 31.48 0.63
N LEU A 207 27.65 31.32 0.36
CA LEU A 207 26.83 32.38 -0.24
C LEU A 207 26.65 33.58 0.74
N THR A 208 26.43 33.27 2.01
CA THR A 208 26.27 34.30 3.05
C THR A 208 27.59 35.01 3.32
N GLY A 209 28.71 34.25 3.36
CA GLY A 209 30.05 34.73 3.61
C GLY A 209 30.84 35.19 2.37
N VAL A 210 30.19 35.34 1.21
CA VAL A 210 30.87 35.61 -0.08
C VAL A 210 31.82 36.86 -0.03
N ARG A 211 31.48 37.89 0.75
CA ARG A 211 32.31 39.07 0.92
C ARG A 211 33.63 38.76 1.63
N VAL A 212 33.58 37.86 2.62
CA VAL A 212 34.76 37.42 3.36
C VAL A 212 35.66 36.56 2.48
N ILE A 213 35.06 35.60 1.77
CA ILE A 213 35.77 34.70 0.84
C ILE A 213 36.55 35.55 -0.20
N ARG A 214 35.90 36.56 -0.78
CA ARG A 214 36.52 37.45 -1.76
C ARG A 214 37.57 38.35 -1.14
N ALA A 215 37.34 38.89 0.08
CA ALA A 215 38.29 39.74 0.75
C ALA A 215 39.63 39.04 1.06
N TYR A 216 39.56 37.72 1.30
CA TYR A 216 40.74 36.88 1.54
C TYR A 216 41.19 36.05 0.32
N ALA A 217 40.63 36.29 -0.86
CA ALA A 217 40.93 35.59 -2.11
C ALA A 217 40.89 34.05 -1.98
N GLN A 218 39.90 33.52 -1.25
CA GLN A 218 39.74 32.07 -0.95
C GLN A 218 38.78 31.35 -1.89
N GLU A 219 38.34 31.95 -2.99
CA GLU A 219 37.35 31.38 -3.91
C GLU A 219 37.76 29.99 -4.42
N GLN A 220 39.05 29.86 -4.84
CA GLN A 220 39.55 28.59 -5.38
C GLN A 220 39.60 27.47 -4.31
N ALA A 221 39.90 27.84 -3.05
CA ALA A 221 39.95 26.90 -1.94
C ALA A 221 38.53 26.39 -1.62
N GLU A 222 37.52 27.29 -1.60
CA GLU A 222 36.13 26.93 -1.36
C GLU A 222 35.54 26.11 -2.52
N ILE A 223 35.81 26.47 -3.77
CA ILE A 223 35.41 25.66 -4.94
C ILE A 223 35.97 24.24 -4.85
N LYS A 224 37.25 24.09 -4.52
CA LYS A 224 37.89 22.78 -4.38
C LYS A 224 37.32 21.95 -3.22
N THR A 225 36.95 22.62 -2.13
CA THR A 225 36.28 21.97 -0.99
C THR A 225 34.89 21.50 -1.36
N PHE A 226 34.11 22.34 -2.03
CA PHE A 226 32.80 22.01 -2.50
C PHE A 226 32.81 20.87 -3.55
N ASP A 227 33.77 20.87 -4.46
CA ASP A 227 33.96 19.80 -5.44
C ASP A 227 34.24 18.46 -4.77
N LYS A 228 35.07 18.40 -3.72
CA LYS A 228 35.27 17.19 -2.93
C LYS A 228 33.99 16.68 -2.27
N LEU A 229 33.17 17.56 -1.69
CA LEU A 229 31.90 17.21 -1.11
C LEU A 229 30.94 16.67 -2.19
N ASN A 230 30.91 17.35 -3.33
CA ASN A 230 30.06 16.91 -4.45
C ASN A 230 30.47 15.53 -4.99
N GLN A 231 31.78 15.26 -5.09
CA GLN A 231 32.29 13.94 -5.47
C GLN A 231 31.87 12.86 -4.46
N GLN A 232 31.96 13.12 -3.16
CA GLN A 232 31.49 12.19 -2.13
C GLN A 232 29.98 11.94 -2.21
N TYR A 233 29.20 12.95 -2.55
CA TYR A 233 27.77 12.82 -2.78
C TYR A 233 27.48 11.91 -3.98
N VAL A 234 28.23 12.08 -5.08
CA VAL A 234 28.13 11.20 -6.25
C VAL A 234 28.46 9.76 -5.86
N ASP A 235 29.55 9.52 -5.14
CA ASP A 235 29.99 8.19 -4.73
C ASP A 235 28.92 7.47 -3.88
N ARG A 236 28.32 8.20 -2.91
CA ARG A 236 27.23 7.66 -2.09
C ARG A 236 25.98 7.33 -2.91
N ASN A 237 25.63 8.17 -3.89
CA ASN A 237 24.52 7.90 -4.80
C ASN A 237 24.81 6.68 -5.69
N LEU A 238 26.05 6.56 -6.21
CA LEU A 238 26.45 5.40 -6.99
C LEU A 238 26.37 4.08 -6.20
N ASP A 239 26.70 4.09 -4.93
CA ASP A 239 26.56 2.92 -4.06
C ASP A 239 25.07 2.53 -3.83
N LEU A 240 24.17 3.52 -3.72
CA LEU A 240 22.73 3.27 -3.70
C LEU A 240 22.24 2.71 -5.04
N VAL A 241 22.71 3.28 -6.15
CA VAL A 241 22.35 2.85 -7.51
C VAL A 241 22.81 1.41 -7.76
N LYS A 242 24.06 1.04 -7.39
CA LYS A 242 24.58 -0.35 -7.50
C LYS A 242 23.67 -1.34 -6.77
N LEU A 243 23.30 -1.03 -5.53
CA LEU A 243 22.39 -1.88 -4.76
C LEU A 243 21.01 -2.00 -5.41
N SER A 244 20.43 -0.88 -5.85
CA SER A 244 19.14 -0.83 -6.52
C SER A 244 19.15 -1.55 -7.87
N ALA A 245 20.27 -1.48 -8.60
CA ALA A 245 20.44 -2.16 -9.88
C ALA A 245 20.45 -3.68 -9.75
N VAL A 246 20.96 -4.24 -8.66
CA VAL A 246 20.95 -5.68 -8.38
C VAL A 246 19.59 -6.15 -7.90
N PHE A 247 18.82 -5.32 -7.23
CA PHE A 247 17.55 -5.70 -6.63
C PHE A 247 16.56 -6.25 -7.66
N ARG A 248 16.32 -5.51 -8.74
CA ARG A 248 15.33 -5.89 -9.76
C ARG A 248 15.66 -7.19 -10.49
N PRO A 249 16.88 -7.41 -11.02
CA PRO A 249 17.27 -8.69 -11.61
C PRO A 249 17.19 -9.86 -10.63
N LEU A 250 17.62 -9.66 -9.38
CA LEU A 250 17.54 -10.70 -8.36
C LEU A 250 16.09 -11.09 -8.06
N MET A 251 15.18 -10.12 -7.98
CA MET A 251 13.74 -10.40 -7.81
C MET A 251 13.18 -11.19 -8.98
N GLN A 252 13.52 -10.80 -10.22
CA GLN A 252 13.10 -11.53 -11.41
C GLN A 252 13.65 -12.97 -11.42
N PHE A 253 14.89 -13.15 -11.01
CA PHE A 253 15.51 -14.47 -10.91
C PHE A 253 14.80 -15.36 -9.87
N LEU A 254 14.52 -14.83 -8.66
CA LEU A 254 13.84 -15.60 -7.61
C LEU A 254 12.39 -15.97 -8.00
N ILE A 255 11.67 -15.06 -8.63
CA ILE A 255 10.33 -15.33 -9.16
C ILE A 255 10.41 -16.37 -10.28
N GLY A 256 11.39 -16.22 -11.17
CA GLY A 256 11.65 -17.18 -12.26
C GLY A 256 11.99 -18.58 -11.77
N LEU A 257 12.79 -18.70 -10.70
CA LEU A 257 13.09 -20.00 -10.06
C LEU A 257 11.82 -20.65 -9.50
N GLY A 258 10.97 -19.87 -8.83
CA GLY A 258 9.68 -20.37 -8.34
C GLY A 258 8.80 -20.86 -9.48
N PHE A 259 8.70 -20.09 -10.56
CA PHE A 259 7.96 -20.48 -11.75
C PHE A 259 8.55 -21.73 -12.43
N ALA A 260 9.88 -21.81 -12.57
CA ALA A 260 10.55 -22.97 -13.12
C ALA A 260 10.33 -24.24 -12.28
N ALA A 261 10.35 -24.14 -10.95
CA ALA A 261 10.06 -25.24 -10.04
C ALA A 261 8.63 -25.76 -10.21
N ILE A 262 7.66 -24.83 -10.33
CA ILE A 262 6.25 -25.16 -10.56
C ILE A 262 6.08 -25.79 -11.96
N LEU A 263 6.72 -25.25 -12.97
CA LEU A 263 6.66 -25.79 -14.33
C LEU A 263 7.28 -27.20 -14.40
N TRP A 264 8.44 -27.39 -13.78
CA TRP A 264 9.12 -28.69 -13.77
C TRP A 264 8.32 -29.75 -13.02
N TYR A 265 7.90 -29.45 -11.78
CA TYR A 265 7.14 -30.41 -10.97
C TYR A 265 5.70 -30.60 -11.51
N GLY A 266 4.99 -29.53 -11.80
CA GLY A 266 3.63 -29.58 -12.35
C GLY A 266 3.57 -30.20 -13.74
N GLY A 267 4.55 -29.89 -14.60
CA GLY A 267 4.71 -30.52 -15.91
C GLY A 267 4.96 -32.03 -15.81
N ARG A 268 5.82 -32.46 -14.87
CA ARG A 268 6.05 -33.88 -14.57
C ARG A 268 4.78 -34.59 -14.11
N GLU A 269 4.04 -34.04 -13.15
CA GLU A 269 2.78 -34.63 -12.66
C GLU A 269 1.72 -34.69 -13.77
N THR A 270 1.70 -33.71 -14.66
CA THR A 270 0.82 -33.71 -15.84
C THR A 270 1.23 -34.78 -16.86
N ALA A 271 2.52 -34.96 -17.11
CA ALA A 271 3.04 -35.98 -18.01
C ALA A 271 2.81 -37.40 -17.48
N LEU A 272 2.85 -37.59 -16.16
CA LEU A 272 2.55 -38.86 -15.48
C LEU A 272 1.03 -39.14 -15.36
N GLY A 273 0.16 -38.21 -15.77
CA GLY A 273 -1.29 -38.37 -15.70
C GLY A 273 -1.89 -38.11 -14.31
N ASN A 274 -1.08 -37.70 -13.32
CA ASN A 274 -1.56 -37.40 -11.95
C ASN A 274 -2.30 -36.07 -11.84
N MET A 275 -2.14 -35.18 -12.81
CA MET A 275 -2.80 -33.89 -12.89
C MET A 275 -3.22 -33.59 -14.32
N SER A 276 -4.42 -33.01 -14.52
CA SER A 276 -4.84 -32.58 -15.85
C SER A 276 -4.07 -31.33 -16.31
N LEU A 277 -3.93 -31.16 -17.65
CA LEU A 277 -3.32 -29.93 -18.20
C LEU A 277 -4.14 -28.70 -17.83
N GLY A 278 -5.45 -28.83 -17.76
CA GLY A 278 -6.34 -27.76 -17.34
C GLY A 278 -6.12 -27.34 -15.87
N ASN A 279 -5.95 -28.33 -14.97
CA ASN A 279 -5.63 -28.04 -13.57
C ASN A 279 -4.25 -27.35 -13.44
N PHE A 280 -3.26 -27.77 -14.22
CA PHE A 280 -1.96 -27.12 -14.26
C PHE A 280 -2.05 -25.69 -14.75
N ALA A 281 -2.81 -25.44 -15.82
CA ALA A 281 -3.05 -24.08 -16.33
C ALA A 281 -3.80 -23.21 -15.31
N ALA A 282 -4.86 -23.75 -14.70
CA ALA A 282 -5.61 -23.05 -13.65
C ALA A 282 -4.71 -22.72 -12.45
N PHE A 283 -3.83 -23.61 -12.03
CA PHE A 283 -2.87 -23.39 -10.95
C PHE A 283 -1.96 -22.18 -11.23
N ASN A 284 -1.43 -22.07 -12.46
CA ASN A 284 -0.61 -20.94 -12.86
C ASN A 284 -1.39 -19.61 -12.85
N LEU A 285 -2.65 -19.61 -13.29
CA LEU A 285 -3.52 -18.42 -13.21
C LEU A 285 -3.84 -18.03 -11.76
N TYR A 286 -4.02 -19.00 -10.86
CA TYR A 286 -4.19 -18.74 -9.43
C TYR A 286 -2.92 -18.15 -8.81
N LEU A 287 -1.75 -18.65 -9.21
CA LEU A 287 -0.46 -18.09 -8.77
C LEU A 287 -0.34 -16.61 -9.16
N GLU A 288 -0.66 -16.29 -10.42
CA GLU A 288 -0.66 -14.90 -10.89
C GLU A 288 -1.59 -13.99 -10.04
N GLN A 289 -2.77 -14.51 -9.67
CA GLN A 289 -3.70 -13.78 -8.82
C GLN A 289 -3.18 -13.51 -7.40
N LEU A 290 -2.20 -14.26 -6.90
CA LEU A 290 -1.59 -14.06 -5.58
C LEU A 290 -0.43 -13.06 -5.57
N ILE A 291 0.13 -12.70 -6.73
CA ILE A 291 1.25 -11.74 -6.81
C ILE A 291 0.82 -10.37 -6.28
N TRP A 292 -0.31 -9.84 -6.74
CA TRP A 292 -0.80 -8.55 -6.32
C TRP A 292 -1.09 -8.44 -4.81
N PRO A 293 -1.77 -9.40 -4.17
CA PRO A 293 -1.94 -9.44 -2.72
C PRO A 293 -0.65 -9.28 -1.91
N LEU A 294 0.43 -9.92 -2.34
CA LEU A 294 1.73 -9.81 -1.65
C LEU A 294 2.32 -8.41 -1.72
N ILE A 295 2.24 -7.79 -2.89
CA ILE A 295 2.68 -6.39 -3.07
C ILE A 295 1.78 -5.45 -2.26
N ALA A 296 0.47 -5.68 -2.28
CA ALA A 296 -0.51 -4.86 -1.58
C ALA A 296 -0.34 -4.88 -0.05
N MET A 297 0.10 -6.00 0.54
CA MET A 297 0.36 -6.07 1.99
C MET A 297 1.40 -5.04 2.46
N GLY A 298 2.51 -4.88 1.74
CA GLY A 298 3.52 -3.86 2.06
C GLY A 298 2.96 -2.44 1.93
N TYR A 299 2.18 -2.18 0.88
CA TYR A 299 1.51 -0.90 0.68
C TYR A 299 0.49 -0.59 1.78
N VAL A 300 -0.37 -1.55 2.13
CA VAL A 300 -1.37 -1.42 3.21
C VAL A 300 -0.69 -1.15 4.55
N THR A 301 0.37 -1.89 4.89
CA THR A 301 1.13 -1.67 6.12
C THR A 301 1.66 -0.24 6.21
N ASN A 302 2.23 0.28 5.12
CA ASN A 302 2.71 1.66 5.06
C ASN A 302 1.58 2.69 5.24
N LEU A 303 0.41 2.47 4.59
CA LEU A 303 -0.76 3.33 4.78
C LEU A 303 -1.23 3.35 6.23
N VAL A 304 -1.30 2.17 6.87
CA VAL A 304 -1.72 2.04 8.27
C VAL A 304 -0.73 2.72 9.20
N GLN A 305 0.59 2.50 9.04
CA GLN A 305 1.61 3.12 9.88
C GLN A 305 1.59 4.64 9.79
N ARG A 306 1.60 5.21 8.58
CA ARG A 306 1.55 6.66 8.39
C ARG A 306 0.24 7.25 8.93
N GLY A 307 -0.87 6.61 8.59
CA GLY A 307 -2.18 7.10 9.02
C GLY A 307 -2.38 7.01 10.54
N THR A 308 -1.86 5.97 11.21
CA THR A 308 -1.92 5.85 12.68
C THR A 308 -1.07 6.92 13.35
N ALA A 309 0.13 7.22 12.84
CA ALA A 309 0.95 8.31 13.35
C ALA A 309 0.25 9.68 13.19
N SER A 310 -0.36 9.93 12.03
CA SER A 310 -1.15 11.14 11.76
C SER A 310 -2.39 11.24 12.65
N LEU A 311 -3.09 10.12 12.85
CA LEU A 311 -4.26 10.05 13.73
C LEU A 311 -3.89 10.40 15.18
N LYS A 312 -2.73 9.92 15.66
CA LYS A 312 -2.21 10.25 16.99
C LYS A 312 -1.99 11.77 17.13
N ARG A 313 -1.29 12.40 16.19
CA ARG A 313 -1.04 13.87 16.21
C ARG A 313 -2.33 14.69 16.17
N MET A 314 -3.31 14.27 15.36
CA MET A 314 -4.62 14.93 15.32
C MET A 314 -5.38 14.75 16.64
N HIS A 315 -5.33 13.55 17.22
CA HIS A 315 -6.00 13.25 18.47
C HIS A 315 -5.42 14.02 19.65
N GLU A 316 -4.11 14.26 19.70
CA GLU A 316 -3.45 15.10 20.71
C GLU A 316 -4.05 16.52 20.74
N ILE A 317 -4.32 17.13 19.58
CA ILE A 317 -5.01 18.42 19.52
C ILE A 317 -6.45 18.30 20.02
N MET A 318 -7.16 17.25 19.63
CA MET A 318 -8.55 17.04 20.07
C MET A 318 -8.68 16.79 21.58
N GLN A 319 -7.59 16.50 22.30
CA GLN A 319 -7.54 16.35 23.74
C GLN A 319 -7.34 17.68 24.49
N VAL A 320 -6.90 18.73 23.81
CA VAL A 320 -6.74 20.06 24.42
C VAL A 320 -8.13 20.58 24.84
N GLU A 321 -8.25 21.02 26.07
CA GLU A 321 -9.55 21.52 26.58
C GLU A 321 -9.92 22.83 25.90
N PRO A 322 -11.15 22.93 25.37
CA PRO A 322 -11.67 24.19 24.83
C PRO A 322 -11.75 25.28 25.90
N GLU A 323 -11.58 26.53 25.48
CA GLU A 323 -11.80 27.67 26.33
C GLU A 323 -13.28 27.68 26.76
N ARG A 324 -13.51 27.82 28.06
CA ARG A 324 -14.89 27.92 28.58
C ARG A 324 -15.47 29.28 28.15
N VAL A 325 -16.36 29.28 27.17
CA VAL A 325 -17.12 30.47 26.81
C VAL A 325 -18.00 30.83 28.04
N ILE A 326 -17.64 31.89 28.73
CA ILE A 326 -18.51 32.50 29.74
C ILE A 326 -19.72 32.97 28.95
N LYS A 327 -20.88 32.29 29.09
CA LYS A 327 -22.14 32.83 28.61
C LYS A 327 -22.39 34.09 29.41
N TYR A 328 -22.24 35.25 28.77
CA TYR A 328 -22.77 36.47 29.32
C TYR A 328 -24.28 36.25 29.49
N VAL A 329 -24.72 36.16 30.73
CA VAL A 329 -26.15 36.22 31.05
C VAL A 329 -26.58 37.64 30.68
N GLU A 330 -27.39 37.77 29.65
CA GLU A 330 -28.08 39.02 29.38
C GLU A 330 -28.88 39.36 30.65
N ILE A 331 -28.39 40.36 31.39
CA ILE A 331 -29.17 40.98 32.47
C ILE A 331 -30.20 41.87 31.74
N GLN A 332 -31.44 41.38 31.68
CA GLN A 332 -32.61 42.19 31.29
C GLN A 332 -32.90 43.22 32.39
#